data_e0afd71d3497091c4b55af663c74a97e
#
_entry.id   e0afd71d3497091c4b55af663c74a97e
#
_cell.length_a   1.000
_cell.length_b   1.000
_cell.length_c   1.000
_cell.angle_alpha   90.00
_cell.angle_beta   90.00
_cell.angle_gamma   90.00
#
_symmetry.space_group_name_H-M   'P 1'
#
loop_
_entity.id
_entity.type
_entity.pdbx_description
1 polymer ?
#
loop_
_entity_poly.entity_id
_entity_poly.type
_entity_poly.pdbx_seq_one_letter_code
_entity_poly.pdbx_strand_id
1 'polypeptide(L)'
;MIKEVTKSSILAMVTLLAMSGCGSSSNNDNIVDDNITQDINEIRPYQRIATLSGTVADIPKIALKISDFVVETDEKAVLNFPSNWVIAGANPHSNETYEGDGDLIPIPVDTGTDVYKSRVIEFCNGAYATQATNTGQQRGSALPCEVSVHSDGKNVYVDMLDADAIFSIFFPNTPDPDGKLKEMAKAVKSEIRTMVLTALSSETSLTESKEQFGHKFTPTEVASIVDEDIYIVTKYQNKNGKVFTKDDAKKLAQTLIAKMGTDEANADMYVDGLSPNSQWRSARVDPIAIPAVFVTEACSPTYAKMATRLGAEYITALPCEITTYLDKSDPTNKTISISILNPHFMFNTMFKGAVQEAVANRGLTTDEAKKYETLASTVLDDLNKITNEAVASSGLDLVVVK
;
A
#
# COMPACT_ATOMS: atom_id res chain seq x y z
N MET A 1 32.56 7.03 21.87
CA MET A 1 32.82 8.46 21.46
C MET A 1 31.89 8.71 20.27
N ILE A 2 30.67 9.10 20.58
CA ILE A 2 29.62 9.40 19.59
C ILE A 2 29.90 10.82 19.09
N LYS A 3 30.18 10.98 17.81
CA LYS A 3 30.36 12.30 17.22
C LYS A 3 28.98 12.93 17.03
N GLU A 4 28.73 14.01 17.72
CA GLU A 4 27.64 14.94 17.41
C GLU A 4 27.79 15.41 15.97
N VAL A 5 26.88 14.97 15.10
CA VAL A 5 26.69 15.56 13.77
C VAL A 5 25.84 16.80 13.98
N THR A 6 26.44 17.95 13.76
CA THR A 6 25.87 19.26 14.03
C THR A 6 24.60 19.50 13.21
N LYS A 7 23.52 19.79 13.90
CA LYS A 7 22.18 20.18 13.40
C LYS A 7 22.16 21.39 12.43
N SER A 8 23.29 22.00 12.16
CA SER A 8 23.38 23.24 11.39
C SER A 8 23.30 23.10 9.87
N SER A 9 23.57 21.89 9.32
CA SER A 9 23.60 21.71 7.86
C SER A 9 22.22 21.48 7.24
N ILE A 10 21.28 20.97 8.02
CA ILE A 10 19.91 20.66 7.55
C ILE A 10 19.04 21.93 7.49
N LEU A 11 19.25 22.85 8.44
CA LEU A 11 18.46 24.08 8.51
C LEU A 11 18.73 25.04 7.34
N ALA A 12 19.94 25.01 6.77
CA ALA A 12 20.31 25.87 5.64
C ALA A 12 19.65 25.47 4.32
N MET A 13 19.28 24.17 4.16
CA MET A 13 18.70 23.66 2.92
C MET A 13 17.18 23.89 2.86
N VAL A 14 16.50 23.85 4.00
CA VAL A 14 15.04 24.10 4.08
C VAL A 14 14.71 25.57 3.82
N THR A 15 15.59 26.49 4.18
CA THR A 15 15.37 27.94 4.00
C THR A 15 15.43 28.39 2.54
N LEU A 16 16.12 27.64 1.66
CA LEU A 16 16.19 27.97 0.23
C LEU A 16 14.93 27.56 -0.57
N LEU A 17 14.18 26.57 -0.11
CA LEU A 17 12.93 26.15 -0.74
C LEU A 17 11.73 27.03 -0.37
N ALA A 18 11.80 27.76 0.74
CA ALA A 18 10.71 28.63 1.21
C ALA A 18 10.74 30.06 0.63
N MET A 19 11.80 30.46 -0.10
CA MET A 19 11.96 31.82 -0.59
C MET A 19 11.66 32.07 -2.07
N SER A 20 11.13 31.08 -2.79
CA SER A 20 10.77 31.26 -4.22
C SER A 20 9.29 31.53 -4.47
N GLY A 21 8.61 32.17 -3.53
CA GLY A 21 7.20 32.52 -3.68
C GLY A 21 6.83 33.88 -3.10
N CYS A 22 7.30 34.98 -3.70
CA CYS A 22 6.61 36.27 -3.76
C CYS A 22 7.50 37.34 -4.37
N GLY A 23 7.14 37.86 -5.52
CA GLY A 23 7.79 39.03 -6.12
C GLY A 23 7.21 39.33 -7.49
N SER A 24 6.18 40.16 -7.51
CA SER A 24 5.63 40.75 -8.72
C SER A 24 6.63 41.71 -9.37
N SER A 25 6.94 41.54 -10.66
CA SER A 25 7.06 42.65 -11.58
C SER A 25 7.10 42.15 -13.03
N SER A 26 6.34 42.83 -13.84
CA SER A 26 6.17 42.68 -15.28
C SER A 26 7.45 42.62 -16.07
N ASN A 27 7.57 41.63 -16.97
CA ASN A 27 8.00 41.82 -18.34
C ASN A 27 7.68 40.60 -19.20
N ASN A 28 7.13 40.86 -20.36
CA ASN A 28 6.80 39.89 -21.40
C ASN A 28 8.04 39.13 -21.85
N ASP A 29 8.04 37.85 -21.67
CA ASP A 29 8.71 36.90 -22.56
C ASP A 29 7.87 35.62 -22.57
N ASN A 30 7.56 35.14 -23.75
CA ASN A 30 6.75 33.98 -24.05
C ASN A 30 7.38 32.72 -23.42
N ILE A 31 7.07 32.43 -22.17
CA ILE A 31 7.16 31.10 -21.59
C ILE A 31 5.91 30.42 -22.07
N VAL A 32 6.06 29.46 -22.97
CA VAL A 32 5.02 28.47 -23.27
C VAL A 32 4.73 27.78 -21.94
N ASP A 33 3.70 28.26 -21.30
CA ASP A 33 3.12 27.62 -20.12
C ASP A 33 2.51 26.31 -20.63
N ASP A 34 3.28 25.23 -20.57
CA ASP A 34 2.75 23.88 -20.68
C ASP A 34 1.83 23.65 -19.45
N ASN A 35 0.77 24.43 -19.40
CA ASN A 35 -0.42 24.09 -18.65
C ASN A 35 -0.97 22.79 -19.27
N ILE A 36 -0.40 21.66 -18.86
CA ILE A 36 -1.11 20.38 -18.88
C ILE A 36 -2.31 20.65 -17.98
N THR A 37 -3.39 21.09 -18.60
CA THR A 37 -4.72 21.07 -18.01
C THR A 37 -4.96 19.60 -17.65
N GLN A 38 -4.64 19.23 -16.43
CA GLN A 38 -5.00 17.94 -15.88
C GLN A 38 -6.51 17.86 -16.06
N ASP A 39 -6.95 16.95 -16.91
CA ASP A 39 -8.37 16.72 -17.14
C ASP A 39 -8.90 16.19 -15.81
N ILE A 40 -9.52 17.10 -15.01
CA ILE A 40 -10.00 16.84 -13.64
C ILE A 40 -11.06 15.72 -13.59
N ASN A 41 -11.37 15.12 -14.73
CA ASN A 41 -12.29 14.00 -14.88
C ASN A 41 -11.57 12.64 -14.97
N GLU A 42 -10.23 12.57 -14.90
CA GLU A 42 -9.49 11.32 -15.03
C GLU A 42 -8.97 10.85 -13.68
N ILE A 43 -9.46 9.71 -13.22
CA ILE A 43 -9.00 9.05 -11.99
C ILE A 43 -8.10 7.88 -12.40
N ARG A 44 -6.81 7.93 -12.01
CA ARG A 44 -5.84 6.85 -12.22
C ARG A 44 -5.22 6.42 -10.91
N PRO A 45 -5.11 5.12 -10.62
CA PRO A 45 -4.73 4.64 -9.29
C PRO A 45 -3.26 4.85 -8.94
N TYR A 46 -2.39 5.08 -9.91
CA TYR A 46 -0.95 5.19 -9.68
C TYR A 46 -0.40 6.53 -10.12
N GLN A 47 0.61 7.02 -9.38
CA GLN A 47 1.35 8.22 -9.75
C GLN A 47 2.85 8.02 -9.56
N ARG A 48 3.64 8.41 -10.56
CA ARG A 48 5.08 8.53 -10.43
C ARG A 48 5.45 9.76 -9.62
N ILE A 49 6.33 9.57 -8.63
CA ILE A 49 6.89 10.67 -7.82
C ILE A 49 8.18 11.14 -8.45
N ALA A 50 9.07 10.20 -8.79
CA ALA A 50 10.42 10.49 -9.24
C ALA A 50 10.96 9.45 -10.23
N THR A 51 11.89 9.90 -11.04
CA THR A 51 12.75 9.06 -11.88
C THR A 51 14.21 9.42 -11.60
N LEU A 52 15.07 8.42 -11.46
CA LEU A 52 16.51 8.57 -11.29
C LEU A 52 17.23 7.74 -12.35
N SER A 53 18.39 8.20 -12.80
CA SER A 53 19.28 7.34 -13.59
C SER A 53 19.89 6.28 -12.68
N GLY A 54 19.73 5.01 -13.01
CA GLY A 54 20.24 3.91 -12.18
C GLY A 54 19.79 2.57 -12.71
N THR A 55 20.29 1.53 -12.07
CA THR A 55 20.02 0.14 -12.42
C THR A 55 19.27 -0.56 -11.31
N VAL A 56 18.96 -1.83 -11.50
CA VAL A 56 18.40 -2.72 -10.48
C VAL A 56 19.22 -2.71 -9.18
N ALA A 57 20.53 -2.59 -9.26
CA ALA A 57 21.42 -2.56 -8.09
C ALA A 57 21.25 -1.32 -7.20
N ASP A 58 20.62 -0.26 -7.72
CA ASP A 58 20.40 0.98 -6.98
C ASP A 58 19.09 0.98 -6.18
N ILE A 59 18.18 0.03 -6.45
CA ILE A 59 16.87 -0.04 -5.80
C ILE A 59 16.97 -0.11 -4.27
N PRO A 60 17.79 -1.03 -3.67
CA PRO A 60 17.89 -1.11 -2.21
C PRO A 60 18.35 0.20 -1.58
N LYS A 61 19.36 0.85 -2.18
CA LYS A 61 19.89 2.13 -1.70
C LYS A 61 18.82 3.24 -1.74
N ILE A 62 18.06 3.33 -2.81
CA ILE A 62 16.99 4.33 -2.97
C ILE A 62 15.86 4.06 -1.98
N ALA A 63 15.42 2.79 -1.84
CA ALA A 63 14.40 2.41 -0.90
C ALA A 63 14.80 2.71 0.56
N LEU A 64 16.04 2.36 0.95
CA LEU A 64 16.56 2.65 2.29
C LEU A 64 16.62 4.14 2.58
N LYS A 65 17.06 4.98 1.64
CA LYS A 65 17.04 6.45 1.83
C LYS A 65 15.66 6.97 2.18
N ILE A 66 14.63 6.44 1.52
CA ILE A 66 13.24 6.85 1.78
C ILE A 66 12.81 6.34 3.16
N SER A 67 13.07 5.08 3.48
CA SER A 67 12.70 4.48 4.77
C SER A 67 13.43 5.15 5.94
N ASP A 68 14.74 5.34 5.83
CA ASP A 68 15.56 5.98 6.87
C ASP A 68 15.11 7.42 7.12
N PHE A 69 14.76 8.15 6.06
CA PHE A 69 14.22 9.50 6.21
C PHE A 69 12.99 9.53 7.12
N VAL A 70 12.05 8.62 6.92
CA VAL A 70 10.81 8.53 7.73
C VAL A 70 11.12 8.13 9.18
N VAL A 71 12.07 7.22 9.39
CA VAL A 71 12.43 6.73 10.74
C VAL A 71 13.23 7.75 11.54
N GLU A 72 14.13 8.48 10.87
CA GLU A 72 15.08 9.37 11.53
C GLU A 72 14.57 10.82 11.62
N THR A 73 13.54 11.17 10.86
CA THR A 73 13.04 12.54 10.75
C THR A 73 11.79 12.74 11.61
N ASP A 74 11.73 13.83 12.34
CA ASP A 74 10.46 14.35 12.88
C ASP A 74 9.80 15.21 11.78
N GLU A 75 9.00 14.58 10.91
CA GLU A 75 8.36 15.22 9.76
C GLU A 75 7.45 16.37 10.21
N LYS A 76 6.82 16.24 11.37
CA LYS A 76 6.00 17.31 11.95
C LYS A 76 6.84 18.55 12.26
N ALA A 77 8.04 18.35 12.79
CA ALA A 77 8.92 19.47 13.12
C ALA A 77 9.67 20.01 11.89
N VAL A 78 10.11 19.14 10.99
CA VAL A 78 10.99 19.50 9.85
C VAL A 78 10.17 19.93 8.62
N LEU A 79 9.09 19.23 8.30
CA LEU A 79 8.23 19.46 7.13
C LEU A 79 6.92 20.14 7.47
N ASN A 80 6.70 20.45 8.76
CA ASN A 80 5.49 21.10 9.27
C ASN A 80 4.22 20.30 8.97
N PHE A 81 4.28 18.97 9.06
CA PHE A 81 3.12 18.11 8.92
C PHE A 81 2.27 18.08 10.21
N PRO A 82 0.97 17.78 10.13
CA PRO A 82 0.11 17.68 11.30
C PRO A 82 0.53 16.60 12.29
N SER A 83 1.08 15.48 11.78
CA SER A 83 1.55 14.32 12.52
C SER A 83 2.67 13.62 11.79
N ASN A 84 3.43 12.79 12.51
CA ASN A 84 4.51 12.01 11.93
C ASN A 84 3.99 10.81 11.16
N TRP A 85 4.74 10.43 10.16
CA TRP A 85 4.63 9.17 9.47
C TRP A 85 5.51 8.11 10.15
N VAL A 86 5.15 6.86 9.99
CA VAL A 86 5.93 5.73 10.45
C VAL A 86 6.01 4.70 9.34
N ILE A 87 7.07 3.89 9.34
CA ILE A 87 7.10 2.69 8.52
C ILE A 87 6.08 1.71 9.09
N ALA A 88 5.12 1.31 8.27
CA ALA A 88 4.07 0.38 8.66
C ALA A 88 4.63 -1.03 8.82
N GLY A 89 5.67 -1.39 8.10
CA GLY A 89 6.43 -2.62 8.32
C GLY A 89 7.04 -2.74 9.71
N ALA A 90 7.71 -3.84 10.02
CA ALA A 90 8.22 -4.13 11.35
C ALA A 90 9.30 -3.14 11.82
N ASN A 91 10.10 -2.63 10.89
CA ASN A 91 11.20 -1.70 11.12
C ASN A 91 11.60 -1.07 9.77
N PRO A 92 12.59 -0.13 9.74
CA PRO A 92 13.07 0.50 8.52
C PRO A 92 13.55 -0.48 7.44
N HIS A 93 13.96 -1.66 7.88
CA HIS A 93 14.46 -2.73 7.01
C HIS A 93 13.39 -3.81 6.75
N SER A 94 12.13 -3.57 7.09
CA SER A 94 11.05 -4.54 6.91
C SER A 94 10.89 -4.98 5.46
N ASN A 95 11.24 -4.11 4.51
CA ASN A 95 11.26 -4.47 3.09
C ASN A 95 12.24 -5.60 2.79
N GLU A 96 13.39 -5.62 3.47
CA GLU A 96 14.39 -6.66 3.32
C GLU A 96 13.86 -8.00 3.85
N THR A 97 13.24 -7.96 5.03
CA THR A 97 12.61 -9.14 5.63
C THR A 97 11.42 -9.62 4.82
N TYR A 98 10.60 -8.69 4.36
CA TYR A 98 9.39 -8.97 3.61
C TYR A 98 9.67 -9.63 2.26
N GLU A 99 10.74 -9.22 1.59
CA GLU A 99 11.14 -9.69 0.28
C GLU A 99 12.21 -10.81 0.33
N GLY A 100 12.46 -11.37 1.53
CA GLY A 100 13.49 -12.38 1.77
C GLY A 100 14.90 -11.79 1.75
N ASP A 101 15.49 -11.58 2.93
CA ASP A 101 16.88 -11.13 3.13
C ASP A 101 17.33 -9.93 2.28
N GLY A 102 16.43 -8.97 2.08
CA GLY A 102 16.70 -7.86 1.18
C GLY A 102 16.52 -8.20 -0.28
N ASP A 103 16.00 -9.37 -0.59
CA ASP A 103 15.69 -9.73 -1.95
C ASP A 103 14.56 -8.87 -2.49
N LEU A 104 14.78 -8.37 -3.67
CA LEU A 104 13.78 -7.66 -4.43
C LEU A 104 12.84 -8.65 -5.08
N ILE A 105 11.56 -8.31 -5.19
CA ILE A 105 10.63 -9.12 -5.96
C ILE A 105 11.10 -9.13 -7.42
N PRO A 106 11.51 -10.28 -7.97
CA PRO A 106 11.99 -10.33 -9.33
C PRO A 106 10.84 -10.18 -10.32
N ILE A 107 11.01 -9.30 -11.28
CA ILE A 107 10.06 -9.11 -12.37
C ILE A 107 10.64 -9.82 -13.59
N PRO A 108 10.05 -10.94 -14.06
CA PRO A 108 10.52 -11.63 -15.23
C PRO A 108 10.40 -10.75 -16.47
N VAL A 109 11.43 -10.74 -17.30
CA VAL A 109 11.42 -10.17 -18.63
C VAL A 109 11.48 -11.28 -19.67
N ASP A 110 11.24 -10.95 -20.92
CA ASP A 110 11.14 -11.87 -22.06
C ASP A 110 12.31 -12.84 -22.21
N THR A 111 13.47 -12.51 -21.67
CA THR A 111 14.67 -13.33 -21.74
C THR A 111 14.67 -14.50 -20.75
N GLY A 112 13.68 -14.65 -19.89
CA GLY A 112 13.65 -15.62 -18.80
C GLY A 112 14.62 -15.31 -17.67
N THR A 113 15.28 -14.16 -17.67
CA THR A 113 16.15 -13.68 -16.61
C THR A 113 15.40 -12.65 -15.76
N ASP A 114 15.63 -12.67 -14.45
CA ASP A 114 15.09 -11.67 -13.52
C ASP A 114 15.89 -10.36 -13.66
N VAL A 115 15.50 -9.53 -14.61
CA VAL A 115 16.20 -8.26 -14.90
C VAL A 115 15.65 -7.13 -14.06
N TYR A 116 14.34 -7.11 -13.84
CA TYR A 116 13.70 -6.10 -13.06
C TYR A 116 13.39 -6.57 -11.65
N LYS A 117 13.66 -5.72 -10.71
CA LYS A 117 13.37 -5.95 -9.29
C LYS A 117 12.69 -4.74 -8.71
N SER A 118 12.05 -4.92 -7.56
CA SER A 118 11.28 -3.85 -6.92
C SER A 118 11.26 -4.00 -5.41
N ARG A 119 10.96 -2.90 -4.72
CA ARG A 119 10.68 -2.83 -3.30
C ARG A 119 9.43 -2.02 -3.04
N VAL A 120 8.68 -2.42 -2.03
CA VAL A 120 7.57 -1.64 -1.47
C VAL A 120 8.01 -1.07 -0.14
N ILE A 121 7.62 0.16 0.12
CA ILE A 121 7.77 0.84 1.39
C ILE A 121 6.38 1.21 1.85
N GLU A 122 5.96 0.64 2.95
CA GLU A 122 4.65 0.89 3.54
C GLU A 122 4.76 1.97 4.59
N PHE A 123 3.99 3.02 4.44
CA PHE A 123 3.89 4.11 5.39
C PHE A 123 2.56 4.09 6.12
N CYS A 124 2.53 4.57 7.33
CA CYS A 124 1.30 4.83 8.05
C CYS A 124 1.36 6.17 8.77
N ASN A 125 0.27 6.93 8.67
CA ASN A 125 0.02 8.07 9.51
C ASN A 125 -1.22 7.80 10.36
N GLY A 126 -1.02 7.61 11.66
CA GLY A 126 -2.07 7.18 12.59
C GLY A 126 -3.26 8.14 12.65
N ALA A 127 -3.06 9.44 12.39
CA ALA A 127 -4.14 10.41 12.36
C ALA A 127 -5.04 10.21 11.13
N TYR A 128 -4.45 10.06 9.96
CA TYR A 128 -5.18 9.80 8.71
C TYR A 128 -5.85 8.43 8.70
N ALA A 129 -5.12 7.40 9.15
CA ALA A 129 -5.67 6.06 9.29
C ALA A 129 -6.88 6.02 10.24
N THR A 130 -6.82 6.76 11.35
CA THR A 130 -7.96 6.91 12.28
C THR A 130 -9.14 7.61 11.61
N GLN A 131 -8.89 8.67 10.86
CA GLN A 131 -9.94 9.40 10.14
C GLN A 131 -10.60 8.50 9.09
N ALA A 132 -9.82 7.76 8.32
CA ALA A 132 -10.31 6.82 7.32
C ALA A 132 -11.17 5.71 7.96
N THR A 133 -10.67 5.04 9.00
CA THR A 133 -11.37 3.92 9.66
C THR A 133 -12.59 4.36 10.48
N ASN A 134 -12.72 5.65 10.82
CA ASN A 134 -13.93 6.20 11.40
C ASN A 134 -15.11 6.29 10.42
N THR A 135 -14.84 6.29 9.11
CA THR A 135 -15.89 6.23 8.08
C THR A 135 -16.41 4.82 7.84
N GLY A 136 -15.63 3.80 8.22
CA GLY A 136 -15.94 2.37 8.14
C GLY A 136 -14.72 1.57 8.58
N GLN A 137 -14.89 0.68 9.56
CA GLN A 137 -13.78 -0.07 10.14
C GLN A 137 -13.13 -1.03 9.11
N GLN A 138 -13.92 -1.57 8.17
CA GLN A 138 -13.44 -2.41 7.06
C GLN A 138 -12.41 -1.69 6.17
N ARG A 139 -12.44 -0.36 6.14
CA ARG A 139 -11.56 0.46 5.32
C ARG A 139 -10.10 0.49 5.79
N GLY A 140 -9.84 -0.10 6.95
CA GLY A 140 -8.48 -0.36 7.39
C GLY A 140 -7.69 -1.22 6.40
N SER A 141 -8.35 -2.08 5.61
CA SER A 141 -7.72 -2.91 4.58
C SER A 141 -7.51 -2.22 3.22
N ALA A 142 -7.75 -0.92 3.14
CA ALA A 142 -7.57 -0.12 1.92
C ALA A 142 -6.84 1.20 2.19
N LEU A 143 -5.92 1.21 3.15
CA LEU A 143 -5.17 2.44 3.47
C LEU A 143 -4.08 2.67 2.43
N PRO A 144 -4.10 3.77 1.69
CA PRO A 144 -3.23 4.02 0.54
C PRO A 144 -1.89 4.65 0.97
N CYS A 145 -1.01 3.88 1.56
CA CYS A 145 0.23 4.43 2.11
C CYS A 145 1.50 3.78 1.53
N GLU A 146 1.43 3.15 0.35
CA GLU A 146 2.56 2.46 -0.24
C GLU A 146 3.31 3.33 -1.26
N VAL A 147 4.62 3.18 -1.24
CA VAL A 147 5.54 3.68 -2.27
C VAL A 147 6.36 2.52 -2.77
N SER A 148 6.47 2.38 -4.07
CA SER A 148 7.35 1.38 -4.67
C SER A 148 8.58 2.01 -5.31
N VAL A 149 9.68 1.25 -5.27
CA VAL A 149 10.92 1.56 -5.98
C VAL A 149 11.21 0.39 -6.91
N HIS A 150 11.27 0.66 -8.20
CA HIS A 150 11.51 -0.37 -9.21
C HIS A 150 12.40 0.15 -10.34
N SER A 151 12.86 -0.73 -11.24
CA SER A 151 13.77 -0.32 -12.32
C SER A 151 13.47 -1.06 -13.62
N ASP A 152 13.67 -0.36 -14.72
CA ASP A 152 13.70 -0.93 -16.08
C ASP A 152 15.11 -1.32 -16.54
N GLY A 153 16.09 -1.31 -15.63
CA GLY A 153 17.50 -1.58 -15.91
C GLY A 153 18.31 -0.36 -16.36
N LYS A 154 17.67 0.79 -16.62
CA LYS A 154 18.31 2.07 -17.00
C LYS A 154 17.94 3.22 -16.08
N ASN A 155 16.70 3.18 -15.60
CA ASN A 155 16.16 4.16 -14.67
C ASN A 155 15.60 3.43 -13.44
N VAL A 156 15.64 4.11 -12.31
CA VAL A 156 14.92 3.76 -11.10
C VAL A 156 13.71 4.67 -10.99
N TYR A 157 12.56 4.09 -10.80
CA TYR A 157 11.29 4.78 -10.65
C TYR A 157 10.79 4.69 -9.22
N VAL A 158 10.18 5.76 -8.74
CA VAL A 158 9.52 5.80 -7.44
C VAL A 158 8.07 6.17 -7.68
N ASP A 159 7.18 5.23 -7.42
CA ASP A 159 5.76 5.36 -7.67
C ASP A 159 4.97 5.25 -6.36
N MET A 160 3.76 5.81 -6.33
CA MET A 160 2.83 5.74 -5.21
C MET A 160 1.42 5.40 -5.68
N LEU A 161 0.58 4.89 -4.80
CA LEU A 161 -0.86 4.95 -5.01
C LEU A 161 -1.31 6.41 -4.99
N ASP A 162 -2.09 6.82 -6.00
CA ASP A 162 -2.65 8.16 -6.03
C ASP A 162 -3.78 8.26 -5.01
N ALA A 163 -3.53 8.89 -3.86
CA ALA A 163 -4.48 8.92 -2.77
C ALA A 163 -5.84 9.54 -3.17
N ASP A 164 -5.87 10.54 -4.05
CA ASP A 164 -7.13 11.10 -4.55
C ASP A 164 -7.96 10.03 -5.30
N ALA A 165 -7.30 9.23 -6.14
CA ALA A 165 -7.93 8.15 -6.87
C ALA A 165 -8.35 7.01 -5.93
N ILE A 166 -7.45 6.59 -5.04
CA ILE A 166 -7.70 5.50 -4.09
C ILE A 166 -8.88 5.82 -3.18
N PHE A 167 -8.94 7.04 -2.62
CA PHE A 167 -10.10 7.43 -1.81
C PHE A 167 -11.39 7.46 -2.63
N SER A 168 -11.33 7.87 -3.89
CA SER A 168 -12.50 7.83 -4.78
C SER A 168 -12.98 6.42 -5.06
N ILE A 169 -12.06 5.45 -5.20
CA ILE A 169 -12.35 4.05 -5.56
C ILE A 169 -12.73 3.22 -4.33
N PHE A 170 -11.98 3.34 -3.22
CA PHE A 170 -12.12 2.48 -2.05
C PHE A 170 -12.99 3.07 -0.93
N PHE A 171 -13.45 4.31 -1.08
CA PHE A 171 -14.37 4.94 -0.14
C PHE A 171 -15.65 5.42 -0.86
N PRO A 172 -16.27 4.56 -1.69
CA PRO A 172 -17.42 4.97 -2.48
C PRO A 172 -18.58 5.38 -1.56
N ASN A 173 -19.36 6.35 -2.03
CA ASN A 173 -20.57 6.80 -1.34
C ASN A 173 -20.37 7.19 0.14
N THR A 174 -19.12 7.44 0.56
CA THR A 174 -18.84 7.87 1.92
C THR A 174 -19.30 9.32 2.10
N PRO A 175 -20.18 9.60 3.05
CA PRO A 175 -20.57 10.97 3.33
C PRO A 175 -19.36 11.83 3.72
N ASP A 176 -19.13 12.89 2.98
CA ASP A 176 -18.07 13.88 3.24
C ASP A 176 -18.63 15.30 3.15
N PRO A 177 -19.62 15.65 4.00
CA PRO A 177 -20.32 16.93 3.92
C PRO A 177 -19.38 18.13 4.13
N ASP A 178 -18.30 17.94 4.88
CA ASP A 178 -17.32 18.98 5.21
C ASP A 178 -16.09 18.92 4.29
N GLY A 179 -16.02 18.00 3.32
CA GLY A 179 -14.89 17.84 2.43
C GLY A 179 -13.61 17.27 3.08
N LYS A 180 -13.68 16.81 4.33
CA LYS A 180 -12.51 16.38 5.12
C LYS A 180 -11.81 15.16 4.58
N LEU A 181 -12.54 14.20 4.02
CA LEU A 181 -11.93 13.01 3.40
C LEU A 181 -11.16 13.41 2.13
N LYS A 182 -11.72 14.31 1.34
CA LYS A 182 -11.05 14.83 0.15
C LYS A 182 -9.81 15.65 0.51
N GLU A 183 -9.88 16.48 1.57
CA GLU A 183 -8.72 17.21 2.08
C GLU A 183 -7.65 16.25 2.61
N MET A 184 -8.04 15.18 3.33
CA MET A 184 -7.14 14.15 3.82
C MET A 184 -6.46 13.43 2.66
N ALA A 185 -7.17 13.02 1.62
CA ALA A 185 -6.58 12.37 0.45
C ALA A 185 -5.49 13.24 -0.20
N LYS A 186 -5.78 14.55 -0.36
CA LYS A 186 -4.80 15.52 -0.88
C LYS A 186 -3.59 15.68 0.04
N ALA A 187 -3.82 15.73 1.35
CA ALA A 187 -2.75 15.83 2.34
C ALA A 187 -1.84 14.59 2.28
N VAL A 188 -2.41 13.38 2.32
CA VAL A 188 -1.68 12.11 2.19
C VAL A 188 -0.81 12.12 0.93
N LYS A 189 -1.40 12.43 -0.23
CA LYS A 189 -0.69 12.51 -1.51
C LYS A 189 0.47 13.50 -1.47
N SER A 190 0.23 14.71 -0.97
CA SER A 190 1.21 15.79 -0.90
C SER A 190 2.34 15.46 0.07
N GLU A 191 2.03 14.92 1.24
CA GLU A 191 3.00 14.60 2.28
C GLU A 191 3.92 13.46 1.86
N ILE A 192 3.38 12.36 1.30
CA ILE A 192 4.20 11.26 0.78
C ILE A 192 5.15 11.75 -0.31
N ARG A 193 4.65 12.52 -1.28
CA ARG A 193 5.50 13.11 -2.31
C ARG A 193 6.63 13.96 -1.71
N THR A 194 6.28 14.81 -0.74
CA THR A 194 7.26 15.71 -0.10
C THR A 194 8.32 14.92 0.64
N MET A 195 7.95 13.87 1.39
CA MET A 195 8.91 13.00 2.08
C MET A 195 9.86 12.32 1.10
N VAL A 196 9.33 11.70 0.06
CA VAL A 196 10.14 10.99 -0.95
C VAL A 196 11.11 11.96 -1.65
N LEU A 197 10.64 13.10 -2.13
CA LEU A 197 11.48 14.08 -2.82
C LEU A 197 12.53 14.68 -1.89
N THR A 198 12.21 14.90 -0.62
CA THR A 198 13.17 15.38 0.38
C THR A 198 14.23 14.33 0.67
N ALA A 199 13.82 13.07 0.88
CA ALA A 199 14.75 11.96 1.10
C ALA A 199 15.75 11.80 -0.06
N LEU A 200 15.29 12.01 -1.29
CA LEU A 200 16.07 11.84 -2.50
C LEU A 200 16.76 13.11 -3.00
N SER A 201 16.61 14.24 -2.31
CA SER A 201 17.12 15.56 -2.76
C SER A 201 18.63 15.62 -3.02
N SER A 202 19.40 14.70 -2.43
CA SER A 202 20.85 14.58 -2.67
C SER A 202 21.23 13.79 -3.93
N GLU A 203 20.28 13.14 -4.60
CA GLU A 203 20.53 12.38 -5.81
C GLU A 203 20.58 13.32 -7.03
N THR A 204 21.73 13.36 -7.69
CA THR A 204 21.99 14.32 -8.79
C THR A 204 21.19 14.05 -10.06
N SER A 205 20.72 12.82 -10.25
CA SER A 205 19.89 12.41 -11.39
C SER A 205 18.39 12.46 -11.11
N LEU A 206 17.99 12.96 -9.94
CA LEU A 206 16.59 13.04 -9.57
C LEU A 206 15.80 13.93 -10.54
N THR A 207 14.78 13.38 -11.12
CA THR A 207 13.78 14.10 -11.91
C THR A 207 12.41 13.89 -11.27
N GLU A 208 11.79 14.96 -10.83
CA GLU A 208 10.42 14.90 -10.30
C GLU A 208 9.43 14.58 -11.42
N SER A 209 8.40 13.76 -11.10
CA SER A 209 7.32 13.40 -12.01
C SER A 209 5.96 13.58 -11.34
N LYS A 210 4.94 13.80 -12.16
CA LYS A 210 3.52 13.80 -11.78
C LYS A 210 2.71 12.90 -12.72
N GLU A 211 3.40 12.05 -13.48
CA GLU A 211 2.79 11.12 -14.40
C GLU A 211 1.81 10.20 -13.65
N GLN A 212 0.60 10.11 -14.13
CA GLN A 212 -0.41 9.17 -13.65
C GLN A 212 -0.57 8.03 -14.64
N PHE A 213 -0.70 6.80 -14.14
CA PHE A 213 -0.81 5.60 -14.96
C PHE A 213 -1.78 4.58 -14.35
N GLY A 214 -1.94 3.43 -15.02
CA GLY A 214 -2.98 2.46 -14.74
C GLY A 214 -4.29 2.78 -15.47
N HIS A 215 -5.34 2.03 -15.17
CA HIS A 215 -6.64 2.24 -15.81
C HIS A 215 -7.18 3.65 -15.51
N LYS A 216 -7.68 4.29 -16.55
CA LYS A 216 -8.35 5.57 -16.44
C LYS A 216 -9.83 5.34 -16.12
N PHE A 217 -10.22 5.61 -14.89
CA PHE A 217 -11.60 5.50 -14.46
C PHE A 217 -12.41 6.73 -14.89
N THR A 218 -13.59 6.46 -15.39
CA THR A 218 -14.58 7.52 -15.59
C THR A 218 -15.35 7.79 -14.30
N PRO A 219 -15.93 8.99 -14.13
CA PRO A 219 -16.81 9.27 -13.00
C PRO A 219 -17.96 8.27 -12.85
N THR A 220 -18.49 7.75 -13.97
CA THR A 220 -19.55 6.74 -13.96
C THR A 220 -19.08 5.40 -13.42
N GLU A 221 -17.87 4.95 -13.81
CA GLU A 221 -17.28 3.72 -13.26
C GLU A 221 -17.11 3.86 -11.75
N VAL A 222 -16.52 4.96 -11.27
CA VAL A 222 -16.33 5.20 -9.83
C VAL A 222 -17.67 5.24 -9.09
N ALA A 223 -18.67 5.94 -9.63
CA ALA A 223 -19.99 6.06 -9.01
C ALA A 223 -20.76 4.73 -8.96
N SER A 224 -20.36 3.71 -9.73
CA SER A 224 -20.97 2.39 -9.73
C SER A 224 -20.37 1.45 -8.68
N ILE A 225 -19.25 1.81 -8.06
CA ILE A 225 -18.57 1.00 -7.04
C ILE A 225 -19.34 1.09 -5.74
N VAL A 226 -19.50 -0.05 -5.06
CA VAL A 226 -20.11 -0.14 -3.72
C VAL A 226 -19.17 -0.87 -2.75
N ASP A 227 -19.35 -0.62 -1.44
CA ASP A 227 -18.48 -1.22 -0.40
C ASP A 227 -18.48 -2.76 -0.45
N GLU A 228 -19.60 -3.38 -0.81
CA GLU A 228 -19.76 -4.84 -0.91
C GLU A 228 -18.91 -5.47 -2.04
N ASP A 229 -18.58 -4.70 -3.07
CA ASP A 229 -17.67 -5.16 -4.13
C ASP A 229 -16.22 -5.16 -3.65
N ILE A 230 -15.87 -4.19 -2.79
CA ILE A 230 -14.50 -3.93 -2.34
C ILE A 230 -14.12 -4.79 -1.15
N TYR A 231 -15.03 -4.90 -0.16
CA TYR A 231 -14.72 -5.49 1.13
C TYR A 231 -15.52 -6.76 1.37
N ILE A 232 -14.82 -7.86 1.62
CA ILE A 232 -15.43 -9.11 2.10
C ILE A 232 -15.39 -9.05 3.63
N VAL A 233 -16.54 -8.78 4.24
CA VAL A 233 -16.66 -8.68 5.71
C VAL A 233 -17.35 -9.92 6.26
N THR A 234 -16.65 -10.65 7.14
CA THR A 234 -17.21 -11.77 7.87
C THR A 234 -17.35 -11.41 9.34
N LYS A 235 -18.53 -11.59 9.89
CA LYS A 235 -18.87 -11.30 11.28
C LYS A 235 -18.91 -12.58 12.11
N TYR A 236 -18.39 -12.53 13.32
CA TYR A 236 -18.29 -13.65 14.24
C TYR A 236 -18.83 -13.28 15.61
N GLN A 237 -19.52 -14.24 16.24
CA GLN A 237 -19.91 -14.16 17.65
C GLN A 237 -19.34 -15.35 18.43
N ASN A 238 -19.19 -15.19 19.75
CA ASN A 238 -18.80 -16.31 20.61
C ASN A 238 -19.99 -17.27 20.78
N LYS A 239 -19.75 -18.57 20.66
CA LYS A 239 -20.77 -19.64 20.83
C LYS A 239 -21.54 -19.54 22.16
N ASN A 240 -20.88 -19.05 23.21
CA ASN A 240 -21.42 -18.94 24.55
C ASN A 240 -21.90 -17.54 24.92
N GLY A 241 -21.96 -16.63 23.94
CA GLY A 241 -22.43 -15.25 24.14
C GLY A 241 -21.47 -14.36 24.91
N LYS A 242 -20.16 -14.69 24.95
CA LYS A 242 -19.11 -13.84 25.56
C LYS A 242 -19.10 -12.48 24.89
N VAL A 243 -18.92 -11.44 25.68
CA VAL A 243 -18.63 -10.08 25.23
C VAL A 243 -17.14 -10.01 24.91
N PHE A 244 -16.78 -9.47 23.76
CA PHE A 244 -15.40 -9.31 23.34
C PHE A 244 -14.80 -8.00 23.81
N THR A 245 -13.50 -8.00 23.92
CA THR A 245 -12.65 -6.84 24.21
C THR A 245 -11.81 -6.46 22.98
N LYS A 246 -11.18 -5.32 23.02
CA LYS A 246 -10.20 -4.93 21.98
C LYS A 246 -9.04 -5.92 21.91
N ASP A 247 -8.65 -6.51 23.06
CA ASP A 247 -7.58 -7.52 23.12
C ASP A 247 -7.99 -8.83 22.44
N ASP A 248 -9.27 -9.21 22.46
CA ASP A 248 -9.77 -10.37 21.72
C ASP A 248 -9.62 -10.13 20.20
N ALA A 249 -9.92 -8.93 19.71
CA ALA A 249 -9.71 -8.57 18.30
C ALA A 249 -8.21 -8.56 17.93
N LYS A 250 -7.35 -8.01 18.81
CA LYS A 250 -5.90 -8.06 18.64
C LYS A 250 -5.39 -9.50 18.57
N LYS A 251 -5.85 -10.35 19.49
CA LYS A 251 -5.49 -11.76 19.53
C LYS A 251 -5.85 -12.50 18.24
N LEU A 252 -7.01 -12.20 17.66
CA LEU A 252 -7.40 -12.78 16.40
C LEU A 252 -6.50 -12.32 15.24
N ALA A 253 -6.13 -11.04 15.20
CA ALA A 253 -5.16 -10.51 14.24
C ALA A 253 -3.77 -11.15 14.40
N GLN A 254 -3.28 -11.32 15.63
CA GLN A 254 -2.02 -12.03 15.89
C GLN A 254 -2.09 -13.50 15.48
N THR A 255 -3.26 -14.13 15.60
CA THR A 255 -3.46 -15.51 15.14
C THR A 255 -3.43 -15.60 13.61
N LEU A 256 -3.94 -14.59 12.90
CA LEU A 256 -3.79 -14.50 11.43
C LEU A 256 -2.32 -14.44 11.02
N ILE A 257 -1.51 -13.59 11.67
CA ILE A 257 -0.07 -13.51 11.43
C ILE A 257 0.60 -14.87 11.68
N ALA A 258 0.28 -15.52 12.80
CA ALA A 258 0.84 -16.82 13.13
C ALA A 258 0.49 -17.93 12.13
N LYS A 259 -0.65 -17.81 11.43
CA LYS A 259 -1.06 -18.77 10.39
C LYS A 259 -0.37 -18.55 9.05
N MET A 260 0.11 -17.35 8.79
CA MET A 260 0.90 -17.04 7.60
C MET A 260 2.40 -17.23 7.81
N GLY A 261 2.88 -16.99 9.04
CA GLY A 261 4.29 -16.88 9.36
C GLY A 261 4.84 -15.47 9.07
N THR A 262 6.07 -15.24 9.53
CA THR A 262 6.77 -13.96 9.41
C THR A 262 8.12 -14.09 8.71
N ASP A 263 8.50 -15.27 8.31
CA ASP A 263 9.72 -15.56 7.57
C ASP A 263 9.45 -16.53 6.41
N GLU A 264 10.33 -16.53 5.44
CA GLU A 264 10.19 -17.32 4.22
C GLU A 264 10.21 -18.83 4.49
N ALA A 265 11.01 -19.28 5.47
CA ALA A 265 11.17 -20.70 5.78
C ALA A 265 9.89 -21.35 6.31
N ASN A 266 8.98 -20.55 6.86
CA ASN A 266 7.77 -21.02 7.53
C ASN A 266 6.47 -20.53 6.87
N ALA A 267 6.54 -19.80 5.76
CA ALA A 267 5.41 -19.05 5.23
C ALA A 267 4.19 -19.89 4.88
N ASP A 268 4.35 -21.10 4.39
CA ASP A 268 3.25 -21.97 3.94
C ASP A 268 3.06 -23.24 4.79
N MET A 269 3.66 -23.26 5.99
CA MET A 269 3.59 -24.42 6.88
C MET A 269 2.40 -24.43 7.86
N TYR A 270 1.66 -23.34 7.94
CA TYR A 270 0.70 -23.12 9.03
C TYR A 270 -0.75 -23.42 8.66
N VAL A 271 -1.05 -23.56 7.38
CA VAL A 271 -2.40 -23.82 6.89
C VAL A 271 -2.39 -24.90 5.81
N ASP A 272 -3.15 -25.98 6.05
CA ASP A 272 -3.28 -27.04 5.08
C ASP A 272 -4.13 -26.64 3.87
N GLY A 273 -3.74 -27.14 2.70
CA GLY A 273 -4.51 -27.01 1.47
C GLY A 273 -4.48 -25.62 0.84
N LEU A 274 -3.48 -24.80 1.19
CA LEU A 274 -3.15 -23.60 0.42
C LEU A 274 -2.73 -23.99 -1.00
N SER A 275 -2.84 -23.03 -1.90
CA SER A 275 -2.38 -23.21 -3.28
C SER A 275 -0.89 -23.54 -3.30
N PRO A 276 -0.44 -24.46 -4.17
CA PRO A 276 0.97 -24.85 -4.23
C PRO A 276 1.89 -23.65 -4.42
N ASN A 277 2.92 -23.55 -3.60
CA ASN A 277 3.90 -22.46 -3.60
C ASN A 277 3.31 -21.06 -3.33
N SER A 278 2.21 -20.97 -2.60
CA SER A 278 1.60 -19.68 -2.28
C SER A 278 2.44 -18.84 -1.31
N GLN A 279 3.16 -19.49 -0.38
CA GLN A 279 4.14 -18.87 0.52
C GLN A 279 3.61 -17.60 1.23
N TRP A 280 2.41 -17.69 1.78
CA TRP A 280 1.81 -16.56 2.49
C TRP A 280 2.61 -16.21 3.75
N ARG A 281 2.86 -14.92 3.93
CA ARG A 281 3.53 -14.36 5.10
C ARG A 281 3.04 -12.97 5.44
N SER A 282 3.31 -12.53 6.66
CA SER A 282 3.14 -11.16 7.12
C SER A 282 4.51 -10.50 7.28
N ALA A 283 4.62 -9.24 6.91
CA ALA A 283 5.82 -8.45 7.13
C ALA A 283 6.07 -8.15 8.63
N ARG A 284 5.10 -8.43 9.50
CA ARG A 284 5.13 -8.07 10.92
C ARG A 284 4.80 -9.26 11.81
N VAL A 285 5.40 -9.25 13.01
CA VAL A 285 5.05 -10.17 14.11
C VAL A 285 3.81 -9.72 14.89
N ASP A 286 3.48 -8.43 14.85
CA ASP A 286 2.30 -7.83 15.48
C ASP A 286 1.48 -7.02 14.46
N PRO A 287 0.15 -7.02 14.55
CA PRO A 287 -0.70 -6.24 13.67
C PRO A 287 -0.52 -4.73 13.90
N ILE A 288 -0.72 -3.94 12.85
CA ILE A 288 -0.75 -2.48 12.97
C ILE A 288 -1.98 -2.09 13.79
N ALA A 289 -1.76 -1.42 14.92
CA ALA A 289 -2.82 -1.01 15.81
C ALA A 289 -3.29 0.42 15.49
N ILE A 290 -4.45 0.54 14.86
CA ILE A 290 -5.19 1.79 14.72
C ILE A 290 -6.28 1.82 15.81
N PRO A 291 -6.70 2.98 16.35
CA PRO A 291 -7.63 3.03 17.49
C PRO A 291 -8.88 2.16 17.36
N ALA A 292 -9.40 2.00 16.15
CA ALA A 292 -10.64 1.27 15.88
C ALA A 292 -10.43 -0.14 15.34
N VAL A 293 -9.24 -0.49 14.85
CA VAL A 293 -8.98 -1.71 14.08
C VAL A 293 -7.55 -2.22 14.27
N PHE A 294 -7.33 -3.48 13.92
CA PHE A 294 -6.00 -4.08 13.77
C PHE A 294 -5.83 -4.50 12.32
N VAL A 295 -4.77 -4.03 11.67
CA VAL A 295 -4.44 -4.37 10.30
C VAL A 295 -3.32 -5.40 10.29
N THR A 296 -3.52 -6.47 9.54
CA THR A 296 -2.55 -7.54 9.30
C THR A 296 -2.19 -7.51 7.82
N GLU A 297 -0.92 -7.31 7.55
CA GLU A 297 -0.39 -7.40 6.20
C GLU A 297 -0.27 -8.87 5.79
N ALA A 298 -0.76 -9.19 4.62
CA ALA A 298 -0.76 -10.54 4.08
C ALA A 298 -0.20 -10.53 2.66
N CYS A 299 0.93 -11.17 2.44
CA CYS A 299 1.54 -11.26 1.12
C CYS A 299 1.94 -12.68 0.76
N SER A 300 1.76 -12.99 -0.50
CA SER A 300 2.39 -14.15 -1.13
C SER A 300 3.38 -13.66 -2.19
N PRO A 301 4.69 -13.89 -2.02
CA PRO A 301 5.70 -13.54 -3.02
C PRO A 301 5.39 -14.11 -4.40
N THR A 302 4.82 -15.30 -4.46
CA THR A 302 4.42 -15.93 -5.72
C THR A 302 3.34 -15.11 -6.45
N TYR A 303 2.29 -14.68 -5.74
CA TYR A 303 1.21 -13.88 -6.36
C TYR A 303 1.66 -12.45 -6.62
N ALA A 304 2.49 -11.89 -5.74
CA ALA A 304 3.12 -10.60 -5.96
C ALA A 304 3.98 -10.62 -7.24
N LYS A 305 4.79 -11.65 -7.44
CA LYS A 305 5.56 -11.85 -8.68
C LYS A 305 4.66 -11.95 -9.91
N MET A 306 3.53 -12.63 -9.82
CA MET A 306 2.57 -12.67 -10.92
C MET A 306 1.97 -11.28 -11.20
N ALA A 307 1.57 -10.53 -10.17
CA ALA A 307 1.05 -9.18 -10.36
C ALA A 307 2.07 -8.24 -11.00
N THR A 308 3.32 -8.25 -10.53
CA THR A 308 4.39 -7.40 -11.07
C THR A 308 4.88 -7.84 -12.45
N ARG A 309 4.62 -9.08 -12.88
CA ARG A 309 4.84 -9.54 -14.27
C ARG A 309 3.97 -8.78 -15.27
N LEU A 310 2.84 -8.25 -14.83
CA LEU A 310 1.99 -7.37 -15.65
C LEU A 310 2.61 -5.99 -15.84
N GLY A 311 3.43 -5.55 -14.89
CA GLY A 311 4.17 -4.30 -14.90
C GLY A 311 4.76 -4.02 -13.53
N ALA A 312 6.00 -3.52 -13.48
CA ALA A 312 6.72 -3.26 -12.24
C ALA A 312 6.00 -2.26 -11.32
N GLU A 313 5.30 -1.32 -11.93
CA GLU A 313 4.50 -0.31 -11.25
C GLU A 313 3.35 -0.89 -10.40
N TYR A 314 2.85 -2.07 -10.77
CA TYR A 314 1.74 -2.72 -10.05
C TYR A 314 2.12 -3.24 -8.66
N ILE A 315 3.41 -3.31 -8.34
CA ILE A 315 3.84 -3.69 -6.98
C ILE A 315 3.34 -2.68 -5.94
N THR A 316 3.09 -1.44 -6.34
CA THR A 316 2.57 -0.39 -5.46
C THR A 316 1.16 -0.70 -4.89
N ALA A 317 0.46 -1.69 -5.45
CA ALA A 317 -0.86 -2.14 -4.96
C ALA A 317 -0.78 -3.43 -4.12
N LEU A 318 0.39 -3.75 -3.58
CA LEU A 318 0.66 -4.91 -2.75
C LEU A 318 1.23 -4.41 -1.41
N PRO A 319 0.95 -5.05 -0.28
CA PRO A 319 0.33 -6.36 -0.06
C PRO A 319 -1.21 -6.35 0.01
N CYS A 320 -1.78 -7.54 0.31
CA CYS A 320 -3.19 -7.64 0.72
C CYS A 320 -3.28 -7.37 2.22
N GLU A 321 -4.22 -6.54 2.65
CA GLU A 321 -4.43 -6.24 4.04
C GLU A 321 -5.70 -6.91 4.58
N ILE A 322 -5.60 -7.45 5.80
CA ILE A 322 -6.73 -8.03 6.53
C ILE A 322 -6.97 -7.19 7.77
N THR A 323 -8.18 -6.67 7.93
CA THR A 323 -8.55 -5.86 9.08
C THR A 323 -9.39 -6.66 10.05
N THR A 324 -9.03 -6.65 11.34
CA THR A 324 -9.77 -7.29 12.44
C THR A 324 -10.23 -6.23 13.44
N TYR A 325 -11.50 -6.27 13.85
CA TYR A 325 -12.05 -5.24 14.71
C TYR A 325 -13.27 -5.71 15.52
N LEU A 326 -13.53 -5.02 16.64
CA LEU A 326 -14.85 -5.07 17.27
C LEU A 326 -15.83 -4.26 16.42
N ASP A 327 -16.93 -4.89 16.04
CA ASP A 327 -17.92 -4.23 15.19
C ASP A 327 -18.66 -3.12 15.95
N LYS A 328 -18.38 -1.86 15.58
CA LYS A 328 -19.05 -0.69 16.18
C LYS A 328 -20.55 -0.64 15.94
N SER A 329 -21.07 -1.39 14.94
CA SER A 329 -22.50 -1.50 14.73
C SER A 329 -23.19 -2.38 15.79
N ASP A 330 -22.41 -3.15 16.57
CA ASP A 330 -22.87 -3.93 17.71
C ASP A 330 -22.45 -3.26 19.03
N PRO A 331 -23.32 -2.43 19.66
CA PRO A 331 -23.00 -1.75 20.90
C PRO A 331 -22.85 -2.69 22.10
N THR A 332 -23.19 -3.96 21.94
CA THR A 332 -23.03 -4.98 22.99
C THR A 332 -21.64 -5.64 22.98
N ASN A 333 -20.80 -5.32 22.01
CA ASN A 333 -19.46 -5.89 21.81
C ASN A 333 -19.47 -7.43 21.73
N LYS A 334 -20.50 -8.03 21.16
CA LYS A 334 -20.59 -9.48 20.95
C LYS A 334 -20.09 -9.92 19.59
N THR A 335 -19.76 -8.97 18.73
CA THR A 335 -19.35 -9.22 17.35
C THR A 335 -17.92 -8.76 17.11
N ILE A 336 -17.08 -9.68 16.61
CA ILE A 336 -15.78 -9.38 15.98
C ILE A 336 -15.96 -9.56 14.49
N SER A 337 -15.38 -8.66 13.72
CA SER A 337 -15.40 -8.71 12.26
C SER A 337 -13.99 -8.85 11.70
N ILE A 338 -13.88 -9.59 10.61
CA ILE A 338 -12.70 -9.63 9.74
C ILE A 338 -13.11 -9.07 8.38
N SER A 339 -12.33 -8.16 7.86
CA SER A 339 -12.49 -7.60 6.52
C SER A 339 -11.25 -7.90 5.68
N ILE A 340 -11.46 -8.32 4.45
CA ILE A 340 -10.45 -8.59 3.45
C ILE A 340 -10.75 -7.72 2.23
N LEU A 341 -9.76 -7.10 1.62
CA LEU A 341 -9.91 -6.54 0.27
C LEU A 341 -10.23 -7.66 -0.70
N ASN A 342 -11.29 -7.50 -1.46
CA ASN A 342 -11.73 -8.49 -2.42
C ASN A 342 -10.73 -8.61 -3.59
N PRO A 343 -10.02 -9.74 -3.75
CA PRO A 343 -9.06 -9.90 -4.83
C PRO A 343 -9.68 -9.73 -6.23
N HIS A 344 -10.95 -10.12 -6.41
CA HIS A 344 -11.65 -9.88 -7.68
C HIS A 344 -11.83 -8.39 -7.97
N PHE A 345 -12.16 -7.61 -6.95
CA PHE A 345 -12.24 -6.16 -7.09
C PHE A 345 -10.88 -5.57 -7.44
N MET A 346 -9.82 -5.98 -6.72
CA MET A 346 -8.45 -5.52 -6.98
C MET A 346 -8.02 -5.80 -8.42
N PHE A 347 -8.23 -7.02 -8.92
CA PHE A 347 -7.88 -7.37 -10.30
C PHE A 347 -8.74 -6.63 -11.34
N ASN A 348 -10.01 -6.40 -11.05
CA ASN A 348 -10.92 -5.71 -11.96
C ASN A 348 -10.80 -4.19 -11.92
N THR A 349 -10.07 -3.62 -10.96
CA THR A 349 -9.88 -2.17 -10.81
C THR A 349 -8.41 -1.79 -10.91
N MET A 350 -7.60 -2.15 -9.94
CA MET A 350 -6.19 -1.75 -9.88
C MET A 350 -5.36 -2.34 -11.03
N PHE A 351 -5.67 -3.58 -11.45
CA PHE A 351 -4.99 -4.28 -12.54
C PHE A 351 -5.81 -4.32 -13.84
N LYS A 352 -6.85 -3.50 -13.94
CA LYS A 352 -7.73 -3.48 -15.12
C LYS A 352 -6.95 -3.17 -16.39
N GLY A 353 -7.06 -4.04 -17.40
CA GLY A 353 -6.34 -3.93 -18.66
C GLY A 353 -4.87 -4.35 -18.62
N ALA A 354 -4.31 -4.61 -17.43
CA ALA A 354 -2.88 -4.93 -17.27
C ALA A 354 -2.46 -6.21 -17.99
N VAL A 355 -3.30 -7.25 -17.98
CA VAL A 355 -3.01 -8.51 -18.68
C VAL A 355 -2.93 -8.29 -20.19
N GLN A 356 -3.88 -7.55 -20.75
CA GLN A 356 -3.90 -7.24 -22.18
C GLN A 356 -2.69 -6.39 -22.57
N GLU A 357 -2.34 -5.40 -21.75
CA GLU A 357 -1.15 -4.58 -21.93
C GLU A 357 0.13 -5.40 -21.88
N ALA A 358 0.24 -6.32 -20.92
CA ALA A 358 1.41 -7.18 -20.78
C ALA A 358 1.56 -8.15 -21.95
N VAL A 359 0.45 -8.67 -22.49
CA VAL A 359 0.48 -9.50 -23.72
C VAL A 359 0.90 -8.68 -24.92
N ALA A 360 0.40 -7.48 -25.07
CA ALA A 360 0.68 -6.64 -26.24
C ALA A 360 2.10 -6.06 -26.23
N ASN A 361 2.62 -5.64 -25.06
CA ASN A 361 3.78 -4.76 -24.99
C ASN A 361 4.89 -5.26 -24.04
N ARG A 362 4.64 -6.31 -23.22
CA ARG A 362 5.59 -6.77 -22.18
C ARG A 362 5.95 -8.25 -22.30
N GLY A 363 5.67 -8.87 -23.44
CA GLY A 363 6.06 -10.24 -23.76
C GLY A 363 5.37 -11.32 -22.90
N LEU A 364 4.22 -11.02 -22.28
CA LEU A 364 3.42 -12.05 -21.64
C LEU A 364 2.81 -12.95 -22.71
N THR A 365 3.06 -14.25 -22.63
CA THR A 365 2.48 -15.19 -23.59
C THR A 365 0.98 -15.41 -23.31
N THR A 366 0.24 -15.86 -24.33
CA THR A 366 -1.18 -16.19 -24.16
C THR A 366 -1.41 -17.31 -23.14
N ASP A 367 -0.48 -18.25 -23.00
CA ASP A 367 -0.61 -19.32 -22.01
C ASP A 367 -0.32 -18.84 -20.59
N GLU A 368 0.59 -17.90 -20.42
CA GLU A 368 0.78 -17.20 -19.14
C GLU A 368 -0.46 -16.36 -18.78
N ALA A 369 -1.02 -15.64 -19.75
CA ALA A 369 -2.22 -14.80 -19.54
C ALA A 369 -3.41 -15.60 -18.98
N LYS A 370 -3.59 -16.85 -19.39
CA LYS A 370 -4.64 -17.73 -18.86
C LYS A 370 -4.55 -17.95 -17.34
N LYS A 371 -3.33 -17.93 -16.77
CA LYS A 371 -3.14 -18.09 -15.31
C LYS A 371 -3.77 -16.97 -14.51
N TYR A 372 -3.94 -15.78 -15.10
CA TYR A 372 -4.55 -14.63 -14.44
C TYR A 372 -6.08 -14.72 -14.39
N GLU A 373 -6.71 -15.55 -15.22
CA GLU A 373 -8.17 -15.74 -15.23
C GLU A 373 -8.68 -16.31 -13.89
N THR A 374 -7.86 -17.10 -13.19
CA THR A 374 -8.22 -17.73 -11.92
C THR A 374 -7.45 -17.14 -10.73
N LEU A 375 -6.53 -16.22 -10.94
CA LEU A 375 -5.62 -15.74 -9.89
C LEU A 375 -6.39 -15.10 -8.72
N ALA A 376 -7.36 -14.24 -9.01
CA ALA A 376 -8.16 -13.59 -7.98
C ALA A 376 -8.92 -14.60 -7.11
N SER A 377 -9.52 -15.63 -7.72
CA SER A 377 -10.20 -16.71 -7.00
C SER A 377 -9.22 -17.51 -6.16
N THR A 378 -8.04 -17.82 -6.69
CA THR A 378 -7.01 -18.57 -5.96
C THR A 378 -6.51 -17.81 -4.74
N VAL A 379 -6.25 -16.51 -4.89
CA VAL A 379 -5.88 -15.61 -3.77
C VAL A 379 -6.98 -15.57 -2.71
N LEU A 380 -8.23 -15.41 -3.13
CA LEU A 380 -9.37 -15.38 -2.21
C LEU A 380 -9.54 -16.70 -1.45
N ASP A 381 -9.40 -17.84 -2.13
CA ASP A 381 -9.50 -19.16 -1.51
C ASP A 381 -8.42 -19.37 -0.45
N ASP A 382 -7.18 -18.95 -0.71
CA ASP A 382 -6.09 -19.03 0.25
C ASP A 382 -6.35 -18.12 1.47
N LEU A 383 -6.74 -16.86 1.23
CA LEU A 383 -7.08 -15.91 2.32
C LEU A 383 -8.23 -16.44 3.18
N ASN A 384 -9.25 -17.05 2.58
CA ASN A 384 -10.36 -17.68 3.31
C ASN A 384 -9.87 -18.85 4.16
N LYS A 385 -8.96 -19.70 3.67
CA LYS A 385 -8.39 -20.81 4.44
C LYS A 385 -7.58 -20.29 5.63
N ILE A 386 -6.69 -19.31 5.41
CA ILE A 386 -5.90 -18.68 6.47
C ILE A 386 -6.82 -18.07 7.54
N THR A 387 -7.86 -17.36 7.12
CA THR A 387 -8.82 -16.72 8.01
C THR A 387 -9.60 -17.77 8.82
N ASN A 388 -10.10 -18.82 8.18
CA ASN A 388 -10.83 -19.89 8.85
C ASN A 388 -9.96 -20.62 9.88
N GLU A 389 -8.70 -20.90 9.56
CA GLU A 389 -7.74 -21.52 10.47
C GLU A 389 -7.40 -20.61 11.65
N ALA A 390 -7.25 -19.31 11.40
CA ALA A 390 -7.02 -18.33 12.47
C ALA A 390 -8.22 -18.25 13.41
N VAL A 391 -9.43 -18.22 12.86
CA VAL A 391 -10.68 -18.24 13.64
C VAL A 391 -10.77 -19.52 14.51
N ALA A 392 -10.52 -20.69 13.92
CA ALA A 392 -10.59 -21.98 14.63
C ALA A 392 -9.56 -22.09 15.75
N SER A 393 -8.35 -21.54 15.57
CA SER A 393 -7.23 -21.63 16.51
C SER A 393 -7.12 -20.43 17.47
N SER A 394 -7.94 -19.41 17.33
CA SER A 394 -7.89 -18.20 18.17
C SER A 394 -8.20 -18.46 19.66
N GLY A 395 -8.90 -19.56 19.97
CA GLY A 395 -9.40 -19.85 21.33
C GLY A 395 -10.53 -18.90 21.76
N LEU A 396 -11.22 -18.26 20.80
CA LEU A 396 -12.33 -17.33 21.05
C LEU A 396 -13.70 -17.98 20.87
N ASP A 397 -13.77 -19.28 20.53
CA ASP A 397 -15.02 -20.04 20.27
C ASP A 397 -15.97 -19.32 19.31
N LEU A 398 -15.45 -18.89 18.16
CA LEU A 398 -16.14 -18.06 17.19
C LEU A 398 -17.08 -18.90 16.30
N VAL A 399 -18.22 -18.30 15.96
CA VAL A 399 -19.17 -18.78 14.93
C VAL A 399 -19.55 -17.64 14.02
N VAL A 400 -19.69 -17.93 12.73
CA VAL A 400 -20.13 -16.92 11.75
C VAL A 400 -21.55 -16.49 12.05
N VAL A 401 -21.79 -15.19 12.03
CA VAL A 401 -23.14 -14.60 12.08
C VAL A 401 -23.64 -14.45 10.64
N LYS A 402 -24.85 -14.98 10.39
CA LYS A 402 -25.53 -14.83 9.10
C LYS A 402 -26.26 -13.50 9.02
#